data_102ddf971c6ce29e8ee63274d97f0490
#
_entry.id   102ddf971c6ce29e8ee63274d97f0490
#
_cell.length_a   1.000
_cell.length_b   1.000
_cell.length_c   1.000
_cell.angle_alpha   90.00
_cell.angle_beta   90.00
_cell.angle_gamma   90.00
#
_symmetry.space_group_name_H-M   'P 1'
#
loop_
_entity.id
_entity.type
_entity.pdbx_description
1 polymer ?
#
loop_
_entity_poly.entity_id
_entity_poly.type
_entity_poly.pdbx_seq_one_letter_code
_entity_poly.pdbx_strand_id
1 'polypeptide(L)'
;MGASVCDTQGRKALNRITLTNGQVINVDCLAVSGGWSPNVHLTCHQRGRPVWNDEIAGFVPGGNLPDGQSIAGASNGEMTLGAAVKSGHKTANAILKELGFNPSRSQAPKAEDESFAIKQFWHVAGYKQRSWIDLQNDVTSKDVKQSQAEGFKSVEHLKRYTTLGMATDQGKTSNILGLAVMAEATGKTIPETGTTIFRPPYSPVAIGAFGGRERGQHFHPTRLTPSHKWADEQGAEFVEVGNWMRAQWFPKSGDKTWRDSVDREVIKTRKSVGVCDVSTLGKIDIKGKDAAEFLNKIYSNPFAKVPVGRVRYGLMLREDGICYDDGTTARLAEDHFVMTTTTANAVLVYRNMEFARQCLFPDLDVHLISTTDQWAQFAIAGPNSRAVLSKIIDKVDMSNDGFPFMACSDVTVCGGTPGRLFRISFSGELAYEVAVPARYGDALIREIMIAGEEFDITPYGTEALGVMRIEKGHVTGAELNGQMTAFNVNMNNMISQKKDSIGSVLSRREVMVADDQVRLVGVKTVEKSDSLSSGAHFLAKNDKPTTKNDQGWITSVCYSPHFEQHIGLGFLERGHERHGEIIRAWDGVRGTDILVEIVSSHMYDPEGGLQRG
;
A
#
# COMPACT_ATOMS: atom_id res chain seq x y z
N MET A 1 39.72 -22.46 31.70
CA MET A 1 38.41 -22.08 32.26
C MET A 1 38.64 -20.92 33.22
N GLY A 2 37.67 -19.97 33.33
CA GLY A 2 37.79 -18.79 34.21
C GLY A 2 38.22 -17.50 33.51
N ALA A 3 38.24 -17.45 32.15
CA ALA A 3 38.42 -16.23 31.39
C ALA A 3 37.14 -15.92 30.57
N SER A 4 36.83 -14.64 30.43
CA SER A 4 35.69 -14.14 29.66
C SER A 4 36.18 -13.44 28.40
N VAL A 5 35.36 -13.35 27.37
CA VAL A 5 35.64 -12.56 26.17
C VAL A 5 35.58 -11.08 26.53
N CYS A 6 36.68 -10.34 26.37
CA CYS A 6 36.73 -8.91 26.67
C CYS A 6 36.85 -8.02 25.44
N ASP A 7 37.11 -8.60 24.25
CA ASP A 7 37.08 -7.87 22.99
C ASP A 7 36.77 -8.81 21.82
N THR A 8 36.17 -8.25 20.78
CA THR A 8 35.84 -8.93 19.54
C THR A 8 36.34 -8.10 18.35
N GLN A 9 36.87 -8.74 17.33
CA GLN A 9 37.37 -8.05 16.13
C GLN A 9 36.84 -8.70 14.85
N GLY A 10 36.58 -7.85 13.87
CA GLY A 10 36.10 -8.18 12.53
C GLY A 10 35.39 -6.97 11.92
N ARG A 11 35.32 -6.90 10.59
CA ARG A 11 34.64 -5.81 9.88
C ARG A 11 33.27 -6.23 9.37
N LYS A 12 33.20 -7.30 8.59
CA LYS A 12 31.96 -7.87 8.04
C LYS A 12 31.49 -9.09 8.82
N ALA A 13 32.43 -9.81 9.42
CA ALA A 13 32.22 -10.98 10.23
C ALA A 13 33.25 -11.02 11.35
N LEU A 14 32.98 -11.78 12.40
CA LEU A 14 33.92 -12.04 13.48
C LEU A 14 35.11 -12.80 12.92
N ASN A 15 36.35 -12.40 13.30
CA ASN A 15 37.57 -13.10 12.93
C ASN A 15 38.47 -13.39 14.12
N ARG A 16 38.24 -12.74 15.27
CA ARG A 16 39.07 -12.89 16.43
C ARG A 16 38.39 -12.44 17.72
N ILE A 17 38.68 -13.12 18.82
CA ILE A 17 38.28 -12.72 20.17
C ILE A 17 39.50 -12.58 21.06
N THR A 18 39.43 -11.71 22.07
CA THR A 18 40.43 -11.56 23.13
C THR A 18 39.76 -11.90 24.46
N LEU A 19 40.43 -12.71 25.26
CA LEU A 19 39.98 -13.09 26.59
C LEU A 19 40.56 -12.15 27.66
N THR A 20 39.92 -12.10 28.84
CA THR A 20 40.35 -11.29 30.00
C THR A 20 41.74 -11.65 30.51
N ASN A 21 42.24 -12.84 30.22
CA ASN A 21 43.63 -13.27 30.53
C ASN A 21 44.65 -12.84 29.44
N GLY A 22 44.24 -12.08 28.45
CA GLY A 22 45.11 -11.62 27.35
C GLY A 22 45.24 -12.60 26.17
N GLN A 23 44.70 -13.79 26.25
CA GLN A 23 44.75 -14.78 25.17
C GLN A 23 43.89 -14.30 23.97
N VAL A 24 44.46 -14.40 22.77
CA VAL A 24 43.81 -14.10 21.51
C VAL A 24 43.51 -15.39 20.77
N ILE A 25 42.25 -15.54 20.30
CA ILE A 25 41.78 -16.74 19.59
C ILE A 25 41.16 -16.28 18.27
N ASN A 26 41.58 -16.89 17.17
CA ASN A 26 40.95 -16.68 15.87
C ASN A 26 39.71 -17.55 15.77
N VAL A 27 38.56 -16.92 15.52
CA VAL A 27 37.26 -17.59 15.42
C VAL A 27 36.40 -16.86 14.42
N ASP A 28 35.55 -17.56 13.74
CA ASP A 28 34.53 -17.03 12.83
C ASP A 28 33.11 -16.98 13.47
N CYS A 29 32.96 -17.65 14.61
CA CYS A 29 31.74 -17.69 15.37
C CYS A 29 32.01 -17.68 16.88
N LEU A 30 31.17 -16.96 17.63
CA LEU A 30 31.14 -16.96 19.10
C LEU A 30 29.73 -17.34 19.56
N ALA A 31 29.58 -18.54 20.12
CA ALA A 31 28.33 -18.97 20.74
C ALA A 31 28.26 -18.49 22.19
N VAL A 32 27.16 -17.84 22.55
CA VAL A 32 26.94 -17.28 23.90
C VAL A 32 25.68 -17.89 24.49
N SER A 33 25.77 -18.39 25.72
CA SER A 33 24.62 -18.86 26.52
C SER A 33 24.45 -17.94 27.73
N GLY A 34 23.34 -17.22 27.78
CA GLY A 34 23.01 -16.27 28.83
C GLY A 34 22.34 -16.89 30.06
N GLY A 35 22.12 -18.20 30.06
CA GLY A 35 21.38 -18.91 31.12
C GLY A 35 19.87 -18.94 30.87
N TRP A 36 19.10 -19.27 31.93
CA TRP A 36 17.66 -19.46 31.87
C TRP A 36 16.95 -18.52 32.84
N SER A 37 15.78 -18.00 32.43
CA SER A 37 14.92 -17.16 33.25
C SER A 37 13.50 -17.70 33.23
N PRO A 38 12.78 -17.69 34.37
CA PRO A 38 11.38 -18.10 34.41
C PRO A 38 10.52 -17.24 33.46
N ASN A 39 9.57 -17.89 32.81
CA ASN A 39 8.61 -17.21 31.96
C ASN A 39 7.40 -16.73 32.78
N VAL A 40 7.47 -15.50 33.30
CA VAL A 40 6.47 -14.92 34.20
C VAL A 40 5.41 -14.06 33.52
N HIS A 41 5.38 -14.01 32.22
CA HIS A 41 4.56 -13.06 31.45
C HIS A 41 3.06 -13.21 31.73
N LEU A 42 2.56 -14.47 31.75
CA LEU A 42 1.14 -14.74 31.98
C LEU A 42 0.66 -14.35 33.38
N THR A 43 1.58 -14.25 34.37
CA THR A 43 1.25 -13.87 35.74
C THR A 43 1.05 -12.39 35.95
N CYS A 44 1.36 -11.56 34.94
CA CYS A 44 1.33 -10.11 35.03
C CYS A 44 0.01 -9.49 34.56
N HIS A 45 -0.91 -10.25 34.00
CA HIS A 45 -2.10 -9.72 33.30
C HIS A 45 -3.07 -8.99 34.22
N GLN A 46 -3.16 -9.37 35.49
CA GLN A 46 -3.97 -8.68 36.51
C GLN A 46 -3.11 -7.83 37.46
N ARG A 47 -2.07 -7.18 36.91
CA ARG A 47 -1.12 -6.34 37.65
C ARG A 47 -0.24 -7.13 38.65
N GLY A 48 -0.12 -8.44 38.48
CA GLY A 48 0.85 -9.26 39.23
C GLY A 48 2.26 -8.72 38.97
N ARG A 49 3.05 -8.58 40.04
CA ARG A 49 4.44 -8.16 39.94
C ARG A 49 5.36 -9.33 40.25
N PRO A 50 6.26 -9.68 39.31
CA PRO A 50 7.27 -10.69 39.56
C PRO A 50 8.19 -10.26 40.72
N VAL A 51 8.66 -11.23 41.47
CA VAL A 51 9.57 -11.07 42.61
C VAL A 51 10.93 -11.63 42.25
N TRP A 52 11.99 -10.92 42.63
CA TRP A 52 13.35 -11.35 42.37
C TRP A 52 13.73 -12.54 43.27
N ASN A 53 14.39 -13.54 42.71
CA ASN A 53 14.96 -14.69 43.40
C ASN A 53 16.47 -14.75 43.12
N ASP A 54 17.27 -14.56 44.19
CA ASP A 54 18.73 -14.53 44.11
C ASP A 54 19.36 -15.89 43.74
N GLU A 55 18.75 -16.99 44.14
CA GLU A 55 19.29 -18.35 43.89
C GLU A 55 19.32 -18.69 42.39
N ILE A 56 18.33 -18.19 41.67
CA ILE A 56 18.21 -18.42 40.20
C ILE A 56 18.57 -17.20 39.39
N ALA A 57 18.94 -16.08 40.03
CA ALA A 57 19.23 -14.80 39.39
C ALA A 57 18.12 -14.39 38.37
N GLY A 58 16.86 -14.52 38.76
CA GLY A 58 15.73 -14.29 37.87
C GLY A 58 14.46 -13.91 38.64
N PHE A 59 13.46 -13.45 37.92
CA PHE A 59 12.16 -13.13 38.47
C PHE A 59 11.25 -14.36 38.48
N VAL A 60 10.56 -14.59 39.60
CA VAL A 60 9.52 -15.59 39.78
C VAL A 60 8.16 -14.92 39.93
N PRO A 61 7.03 -15.63 39.75
CA PRO A 61 5.70 -15.07 39.96
C PRO A 61 5.55 -14.52 41.38
N GLY A 62 4.92 -13.35 41.52
CA GLY A 62 4.52 -12.82 42.80
C GLY A 62 3.25 -13.48 43.34
N GLY A 63 2.85 -13.11 44.57
CA GLY A 63 1.74 -13.74 45.28
C GLY A 63 0.33 -13.51 44.70
N ASN A 64 0.16 -12.55 43.82
CA ASN A 64 -1.14 -12.22 43.22
C ASN A 64 -1.25 -12.78 41.80
N LEU A 65 -1.65 -14.02 41.67
CA LEU A 65 -1.95 -14.64 40.39
C LEU A 65 -3.37 -14.33 39.96
N PRO A 66 -3.65 -14.30 38.65
CA PRO A 66 -5.02 -14.29 38.13
C PRO A 66 -5.85 -15.44 38.68
N ASP A 67 -7.15 -15.20 38.91
CA ASP A 67 -8.07 -16.22 39.40
C ASP A 67 -8.09 -17.43 38.47
N GLY A 68 -8.04 -18.63 39.05
CA GLY A 68 -7.99 -19.91 38.33
C GLY A 68 -6.63 -20.22 37.69
N GLN A 69 -5.59 -19.41 37.94
CA GLN A 69 -4.23 -19.67 37.45
C GLN A 69 -3.34 -20.27 38.54
N SER A 70 -2.63 -21.33 38.20
CA SER A 70 -1.58 -21.93 39.03
C SER A 70 -0.31 -22.10 38.22
N ILE A 71 0.84 -22.10 38.89
CA ILE A 71 2.15 -22.16 38.26
C ILE A 71 2.99 -23.25 38.88
N ALA A 72 3.76 -23.97 38.07
CA ALA A 72 4.64 -25.04 38.51
C ALA A 72 5.90 -25.09 37.60
N GLY A 73 6.92 -25.77 38.07
CA GLY A 73 8.15 -26.03 37.35
C GLY A 73 9.02 -24.78 37.17
N ALA A 74 9.77 -24.71 36.07
CA ALA A 74 10.74 -23.65 35.82
C ALA A 74 10.11 -22.25 35.78
N SER A 75 8.84 -22.12 35.38
CA SER A 75 8.12 -20.85 35.45
C SER A 75 7.88 -20.34 36.87
N ASN A 76 7.94 -21.24 37.87
CA ASN A 76 7.86 -20.91 39.28
C ASN A 76 9.24 -20.91 39.97
N GLY A 77 10.31 -21.07 39.23
CA GLY A 77 11.68 -21.07 39.74
C GLY A 77 12.25 -22.46 40.11
N GLU A 78 11.47 -23.55 39.94
CA GLU A 78 11.99 -24.91 40.12
C GLU A 78 12.77 -25.34 38.87
N MET A 79 14.07 -25.08 38.83
CA MET A 79 14.90 -25.18 37.63
C MET A 79 15.43 -26.57 37.34
N THR A 80 15.42 -27.52 38.34
CA THR A 80 15.83 -28.91 38.12
C THR A 80 14.67 -29.77 37.64
N LEU A 81 14.95 -30.83 36.90
CA LEU A 81 13.91 -31.73 36.36
C LEU A 81 13.09 -32.36 37.49
N GLY A 82 13.75 -32.87 38.57
CA GLY A 82 13.07 -33.50 39.69
C GLY A 82 12.17 -32.51 40.45
N ALA A 83 12.65 -31.28 40.70
CA ALA A 83 11.86 -30.25 41.35
C ALA A 83 10.66 -29.84 40.49
N ALA A 84 10.85 -29.65 39.18
CA ALA A 84 9.79 -29.28 38.25
C ALA A 84 8.68 -30.34 38.17
N VAL A 85 9.04 -31.62 38.08
CA VAL A 85 8.08 -32.75 38.07
C VAL A 85 7.30 -32.85 39.38
N LYS A 86 7.98 -32.74 40.53
CA LYS A 86 7.34 -32.75 41.87
C LYS A 86 6.36 -31.57 42.01
N SER A 87 6.79 -30.39 41.59
CA SER A 87 5.98 -29.14 41.59
C SER A 87 4.72 -29.32 40.75
N GLY A 88 4.85 -29.78 39.52
CA GLY A 88 3.72 -30.04 38.63
C GLY A 88 2.70 -31.01 39.22
N HIS A 89 3.17 -32.13 39.76
CA HIS A 89 2.31 -33.11 40.41
C HIS A 89 1.59 -32.55 41.66
N LYS A 90 2.30 -31.79 42.50
CA LYS A 90 1.73 -31.14 43.69
C LYS A 90 0.65 -30.14 43.30
N THR A 91 0.93 -29.29 42.31
CA THR A 91 0.02 -28.24 41.81
C THR A 91 -1.23 -28.86 41.17
N ALA A 92 -1.08 -29.90 40.34
CA ALA A 92 -2.22 -30.62 39.76
C ALA A 92 -3.14 -31.22 40.80
N ASN A 93 -2.59 -31.84 41.85
CA ASN A 93 -3.37 -32.41 42.97
C ASN A 93 -4.08 -31.33 43.80
N ALA A 94 -3.50 -30.14 43.96
CA ALA A 94 -4.14 -29.02 44.61
C ALA A 94 -5.34 -28.51 43.77
N ILE A 95 -5.18 -28.36 42.46
CA ILE A 95 -6.25 -27.96 41.54
C ILE A 95 -7.40 -29.00 41.56
N LEU A 96 -7.08 -30.30 41.54
CA LEU A 96 -8.12 -31.35 41.62
C LEU A 96 -8.97 -31.21 42.87
N LYS A 97 -8.35 -30.96 44.03
CA LYS A 97 -9.07 -30.73 45.30
C LYS A 97 -9.97 -29.48 45.22
N GLU A 98 -9.46 -28.39 44.69
CA GLU A 98 -10.19 -27.15 44.54
C GLU A 98 -11.44 -27.30 43.63
N LEU A 99 -11.29 -28.10 42.58
CA LEU A 99 -12.39 -28.43 41.64
C LEU A 99 -13.33 -29.54 42.17
N GLY A 100 -13.15 -30.04 43.39
CA GLY A 100 -13.98 -31.06 44.00
C GLY A 100 -13.69 -32.49 43.54
N PHE A 101 -12.56 -32.74 42.91
CA PHE A 101 -12.11 -34.08 42.51
C PHE A 101 -11.16 -34.68 43.53
N ASN A 102 -11.09 -36.01 43.58
CA ASN A 102 -10.11 -36.70 44.39
C ASN A 102 -8.71 -36.61 43.77
N PRO A 103 -7.68 -36.19 44.52
CA PRO A 103 -6.32 -36.17 44.03
C PRO A 103 -5.84 -37.53 43.59
N SER A 104 -4.94 -37.58 42.63
CA SER A 104 -4.28 -38.82 42.22
C SER A 104 -3.49 -39.45 43.39
N ARG A 105 -3.61 -40.75 43.57
CA ARG A 105 -2.78 -41.52 44.52
C ARG A 105 -1.41 -41.88 43.92
N SER A 106 -1.17 -41.58 42.65
CA SER A 106 0.12 -41.81 42.00
C SER A 106 1.19 -40.92 42.63
N GLN A 107 2.41 -41.43 42.72
CA GLN A 107 3.58 -40.62 43.06
C GLN A 107 4.06 -39.87 41.84
N ALA A 108 4.68 -38.68 42.04
CA ALA A 108 5.36 -38.00 40.97
C ALA A 108 6.44 -38.90 40.35
N PRO A 109 6.62 -38.89 39.03
CA PRO A 109 7.72 -39.62 38.41
C PRO A 109 9.06 -39.24 39.06
N LYS A 110 9.92 -40.24 39.28
CA LYS A 110 11.26 -40.00 39.81
C LYS A 110 12.15 -39.45 38.72
N ALA A 111 12.83 -38.35 38.99
CA ALA A 111 13.91 -37.82 38.19
C ALA A 111 15.09 -37.49 39.11
N GLU A 112 16.29 -37.65 38.62
CA GLU A 112 17.48 -37.21 39.34
C GLU A 112 17.52 -35.67 39.36
N ASP A 113 17.81 -35.10 40.53
CA ASP A 113 18.02 -33.68 40.69
C ASP A 113 19.49 -33.35 40.38
N GLU A 114 19.68 -32.50 39.39
CA GLU A 114 20.98 -31.94 39.07
C GLU A 114 21.31 -30.79 40.04
N SER A 115 22.60 -30.55 40.31
CA SER A 115 22.98 -29.33 41.02
C SER A 115 22.74 -28.13 40.13
N PHE A 116 21.89 -27.21 40.57
CA PHE A 116 21.59 -25.97 39.87
C PHE A 116 22.11 -24.77 40.68
N ALA A 117 23.08 -24.05 40.10
CA ALA A 117 23.61 -22.83 40.67
C ALA A 117 23.91 -21.82 39.58
N ILE A 118 23.39 -20.62 39.68
CA ILE A 118 23.66 -19.51 38.79
C ILE A 118 24.59 -18.51 39.45
N LYS A 119 25.72 -18.19 38.78
CA LYS A 119 26.56 -17.05 39.14
C LYS A 119 26.19 -15.88 38.22
N GLN A 120 25.74 -14.79 38.82
CA GLN A 120 25.39 -13.59 38.08
C GLN A 120 26.61 -13.06 37.31
N PHE A 121 26.42 -12.82 35.99
CA PHE A 121 27.45 -12.29 35.11
C PHE A 121 26.75 -11.51 33.97
N TRP A 122 26.52 -10.22 34.20
CA TRP A 122 25.68 -9.41 33.32
C TRP A 122 26.44 -8.83 32.13
N HIS A 123 27.67 -8.40 32.32
CA HIS A 123 28.54 -7.88 31.25
C HIS A 123 30.02 -7.92 31.66
N VAL A 124 30.89 -7.74 30.68
CA VAL A 124 32.34 -7.69 30.90
C VAL A 124 32.74 -6.25 31.18
N ALA A 125 33.28 -6.00 32.38
CA ALA A 125 33.78 -4.67 32.75
C ALA A 125 34.90 -4.22 31.82
N GLY A 126 34.89 -2.94 31.38
CA GLY A 126 35.90 -2.35 30.53
C GLY A 126 35.81 -2.73 29.04
N TYR A 127 34.81 -3.46 28.62
CA TYR A 127 34.57 -3.74 27.19
C TYR A 127 34.32 -2.43 26.42
N LYS A 128 35.08 -2.18 25.38
CA LYS A 128 35.09 -0.89 24.66
C LYS A 128 34.18 -0.84 23.44
N GLN A 129 33.74 -2.00 22.97
CA GLN A 129 32.84 -2.10 21.82
C GLN A 129 31.38 -1.96 22.25
N ARG A 130 30.45 -2.03 21.30
CA ARG A 130 29.03 -2.03 21.60
C ARG A 130 28.63 -3.29 22.33
N SER A 131 27.96 -3.15 23.48
CA SER A 131 27.35 -4.25 24.26
C SER A 131 25.85 -4.20 24.06
N TRP A 132 25.35 -5.05 23.21
CA TRP A 132 23.92 -5.14 22.88
C TRP A 132 23.14 -5.77 24.03
N ILE A 133 22.04 -5.14 24.38
CA ILE A 133 21.09 -5.62 25.41
C ILE A 133 19.82 -6.12 24.73
N ASP A 134 19.23 -5.33 23.86
CA ASP A 134 18.04 -5.68 23.09
C ASP A 134 18.39 -5.71 21.61
N LEU A 135 18.38 -6.91 21.02
CA LEU A 135 18.73 -7.11 19.61
C LEU A 135 17.57 -6.81 18.65
N GLN A 136 16.34 -6.63 19.15
CA GLN A 136 15.20 -6.28 18.31
C GLN A 136 15.06 -4.78 18.12
N ASN A 137 15.45 -3.99 19.13
CA ASN A 137 15.40 -2.53 19.11
C ASN A 137 16.78 -1.87 19.16
N ASP A 138 17.85 -2.63 18.96
CA ASP A 138 19.23 -2.15 18.93
C ASP A 138 19.67 -1.36 20.18
N VAL A 139 19.12 -1.71 21.37
CA VAL A 139 19.48 -1.04 22.63
C VAL A 139 20.77 -1.59 23.17
N THR A 140 21.68 -0.70 23.55
CA THR A 140 23.00 -1.02 24.09
C THR A 140 23.12 -0.65 25.57
N SER A 141 24.15 -1.15 26.25
CA SER A 141 24.49 -0.70 27.63
C SER A 141 24.79 0.79 27.72
N LYS A 142 25.26 1.42 26.63
CA LYS A 142 25.47 2.86 26.56
C LYS A 142 24.15 3.62 26.62
N ASP A 143 23.13 3.15 25.92
CA ASP A 143 21.81 3.81 25.90
C ASP A 143 21.15 3.76 27.30
N VAL A 144 21.31 2.64 28.02
CA VAL A 144 20.84 2.54 29.43
C VAL A 144 21.57 3.53 30.32
N LYS A 145 22.91 3.63 30.23
CA LYS A 145 23.71 4.57 31.01
C LYS A 145 23.39 6.02 30.66
N GLN A 146 23.17 6.33 29.38
CA GLN A 146 22.76 7.64 28.93
C GLN A 146 21.39 8.02 29.49
N SER A 147 20.41 7.11 29.43
CA SER A 147 19.09 7.31 30.03
C SER A 147 19.20 7.70 31.52
N GLN A 148 20.04 7.00 32.28
CA GLN A 148 20.28 7.31 33.67
C GLN A 148 20.94 8.68 33.86
N ALA A 149 21.94 9.03 33.06
CA ALA A 149 22.65 10.32 33.11
C ALA A 149 21.71 11.50 32.80
N GLU A 150 20.71 11.30 31.94
CA GLU A 150 19.66 12.26 31.60
C GLU A 150 18.52 12.32 32.65
N GLY A 151 18.63 11.55 33.76
CA GLY A 151 17.72 11.62 34.89
C GLY A 151 16.60 10.59 34.91
N PHE A 152 16.54 9.67 33.96
CA PHE A 152 15.53 8.58 33.93
C PHE A 152 15.98 7.43 34.84
N LYS A 153 15.53 7.45 36.08
CA LYS A 153 15.92 6.46 37.11
C LYS A 153 14.92 5.30 37.28
N SER A 154 13.76 5.38 36.65
CA SER A 154 12.72 4.36 36.69
C SER A 154 12.85 3.43 35.47
N VAL A 155 12.69 2.13 35.69
CA VAL A 155 12.69 1.14 34.60
C VAL A 155 11.60 1.36 33.56
N GLU A 156 10.46 1.92 33.97
CA GLU A 156 9.37 2.29 33.05
C GLU A 156 9.73 3.48 32.15
N HIS A 157 10.52 4.42 32.65
CA HIS A 157 11.05 5.53 31.85
C HIS A 157 12.19 5.06 30.96
N LEU A 158 13.12 4.26 31.46
CA LEU A 158 14.17 3.61 30.68
C LEU A 158 13.58 2.88 29.47
N LYS A 159 12.55 2.05 29.70
CA LYS A 159 11.85 1.31 28.65
C LYS A 159 11.31 2.24 27.55
N ARG A 160 10.67 3.34 27.92
CA ARG A 160 10.09 4.28 26.94
C ARG A 160 11.13 5.13 26.24
N TYR A 161 12.19 5.49 26.92
CA TYR A 161 13.28 6.30 26.36
C TYR A 161 14.12 5.50 25.35
N THR A 162 14.45 4.26 25.66
CA THR A 162 15.33 3.41 24.85
C THR A 162 14.59 2.40 23.96
N THR A 163 13.30 2.22 24.13
CA THR A 163 12.49 1.13 23.55
C THR A 163 12.87 -0.27 24.02
N LEU A 164 13.67 -0.39 25.09
CA LEU A 164 14.08 -1.67 25.69
C LEU A 164 12.87 -2.55 26.01
N GLY A 165 12.83 -3.76 25.46
CA GLY A 165 11.77 -4.73 25.70
C GLY A 165 10.39 -4.34 25.17
N MET A 166 10.33 -3.43 24.20
CA MET A 166 9.07 -3.02 23.56
C MET A 166 8.76 -3.80 22.28
N ALA A 167 9.67 -4.60 21.79
CA ALA A 167 9.48 -5.42 20.60
C ALA A 167 8.59 -6.66 20.87
N THR A 168 8.43 -7.51 19.85
CA THR A 168 7.51 -8.65 19.87
C THR A 168 7.83 -9.71 20.94
N ASP A 169 9.09 -9.82 21.38
CA ASP A 169 9.49 -10.68 22.48
C ASP A 169 9.11 -10.13 23.86
N GLN A 170 8.65 -8.89 23.95
CA GLN A 170 8.28 -8.19 25.19
C GLN A 170 9.41 -8.20 26.24
N GLY A 171 10.64 -8.15 25.78
CA GLY A 171 11.83 -8.12 26.63
C GLY A 171 12.19 -9.43 27.32
N LYS A 172 11.70 -10.58 26.86
CA LYS A 172 12.01 -11.89 27.46
C LYS A 172 13.50 -12.18 27.48
N THR A 173 14.24 -11.73 26.47
CA THR A 173 15.69 -11.94 26.34
C THR A 173 16.51 -10.76 26.83
N SER A 174 15.93 -9.57 27.00
CA SER A 174 16.67 -8.32 27.24
C SER A 174 16.40 -7.65 28.59
N ASN A 175 15.20 -7.83 29.16
CA ASN A 175 14.80 -7.05 30.34
C ASN A 175 15.72 -7.23 31.55
N ILE A 176 16.07 -8.47 31.92
CA ILE A 176 16.92 -8.73 33.11
C ILE A 176 18.29 -8.08 32.92
N LEU A 177 18.89 -8.22 31.75
CA LEU A 177 20.19 -7.60 31.44
C LEU A 177 20.10 -6.07 31.48
N GLY A 178 19.06 -5.47 30.93
CA GLY A 178 18.80 -4.03 31.01
C GLY A 178 18.63 -3.52 32.44
N LEU A 179 17.89 -4.29 33.27
CA LEU A 179 17.72 -3.98 34.70
C LEU A 179 19.04 -4.08 35.48
N ALA A 180 19.87 -5.07 35.19
CA ALA A 180 21.16 -5.23 35.82
C ALA A 180 22.12 -4.07 35.50
N VAL A 181 22.16 -3.63 34.23
CA VAL A 181 22.96 -2.46 33.83
C VAL A 181 22.43 -1.16 34.42
N MET A 182 21.09 -1.03 34.55
CA MET A 182 20.48 0.14 35.21
C MET A 182 20.74 0.14 36.72
N ALA A 183 20.66 -1.02 37.38
CA ALA A 183 20.97 -1.20 38.79
C ALA A 183 22.40 -0.76 39.08
N GLU A 184 23.37 -1.24 38.30
CA GLU A 184 24.77 -0.82 38.40
C GLU A 184 24.93 0.71 38.21
N ALA A 185 24.31 1.29 37.18
CA ALA A 185 24.39 2.73 36.87
C ALA A 185 23.78 3.60 37.96
N THR A 186 22.78 3.08 38.70
CA THR A 186 22.10 3.83 39.80
C THR A 186 22.63 3.50 41.19
N GLY A 187 23.55 2.54 41.34
CA GLY A 187 24.05 2.05 42.63
C GLY A 187 23.00 1.28 43.44
N LYS A 188 22.03 0.66 42.79
CA LYS A 188 20.93 -0.12 43.40
C LYS A 188 21.11 -1.60 43.13
N THR A 189 20.39 -2.41 43.90
CA THR A 189 20.19 -3.84 43.53
C THR A 189 19.13 -3.99 42.44
N ILE A 190 19.07 -5.15 41.80
CA ILE A 190 18.03 -5.46 40.79
C ILE A 190 16.62 -5.38 41.41
N PRO A 191 16.35 -5.96 42.60
CA PRO A 191 15.05 -5.79 43.27
C PRO A 191 14.64 -4.35 43.52
N GLU A 192 15.57 -3.49 43.97
CA GLU A 192 15.31 -2.07 44.22
C GLU A 192 15.11 -1.28 42.94
N THR A 193 15.73 -1.69 41.85
CA THR A 193 15.53 -1.11 40.52
C THR A 193 14.14 -1.46 39.98
N GLY A 194 13.63 -2.63 40.35
CA GLY A 194 12.30 -3.13 39.98
C GLY A 194 12.25 -3.75 38.58
N THR A 195 11.06 -4.09 38.15
CA THR A 195 10.83 -4.64 36.81
C THR A 195 9.59 -4.04 36.18
N THR A 196 9.52 -4.12 34.85
CA THR A 196 8.33 -3.74 34.08
C THR A 196 7.30 -4.89 34.07
N ILE A 197 6.03 -4.54 33.88
CA ILE A 197 4.94 -5.50 33.77
C ILE A 197 4.75 -5.85 32.27
N PHE A 198 4.60 -7.12 32.00
CA PHE A 198 4.34 -7.61 30.64
C PHE A 198 2.87 -7.42 30.26
N ARG A 199 2.62 -7.11 28.97
CA ARG A 199 1.29 -6.88 28.40
C ARG A 199 0.96 -7.92 27.32
N PRO A 200 -0.32 -8.28 27.15
CA PRO A 200 -0.73 -9.09 25.99
C PRO A 200 -0.48 -8.34 24.66
N PRO A 201 -0.18 -9.04 23.58
CA PRO A 201 0.12 -10.46 23.52
C PRO A 201 1.54 -10.75 24.03
N TYR A 202 1.70 -11.73 24.92
CA TYR A 202 3.03 -12.06 25.44
C TYR A 202 3.88 -12.90 24.46
N SER A 203 3.26 -13.42 23.42
CA SER A 203 3.91 -14.04 22.26
C SER A 203 3.42 -13.37 20.98
N PRO A 204 4.27 -13.25 19.95
CA PRO A 204 3.81 -12.74 18.65
C PRO A 204 2.66 -13.60 18.12
N VAL A 205 1.61 -12.93 17.65
CA VAL A 205 0.45 -13.57 17.06
C VAL A 205 0.37 -13.16 15.60
N ALA A 206 0.40 -14.13 14.69
CA ALA A 206 0.23 -13.85 13.27
C ALA A 206 -1.17 -13.32 13.00
N ILE A 207 -1.29 -12.33 12.12
CA ILE A 207 -2.58 -11.74 11.72
C ILE A 207 -3.58 -12.82 11.28
N GLY A 208 -3.10 -13.86 10.57
CA GLY A 208 -3.92 -14.99 10.16
C GLY A 208 -4.58 -15.77 11.31
N ALA A 209 -4.03 -15.72 12.54
CA ALA A 209 -4.63 -16.35 13.71
C ALA A 209 -5.90 -15.64 14.18
N PHE A 210 -6.01 -14.32 13.98
CA PHE A 210 -7.22 -13.54 14.28
C PHE A 210 -8.38 -13.88 13.34
N GLY A 211 -8.10 -14.35 12.13
CA GLY A 211 -9.12 -14.86 11.21
C GLY A 211 -9.78 -16.17 11.68
N GLY A 212 -9.22 -16.85 12.68
CA GLY A 212 -9.76 -18.10 13.21
C GLY A 212 -9.85 -19.18 12.14
N ARG A 213 -11.06 -19.73 11.94
CA ARG A 213 -11.34 -20.71 10.88
C ARG A 213 -11.63 -20.06 9.54
N GLU A 214 -12.00 -18.79 9.54
CA GLU A 214 -12.31 -18.03 8.35
C GLU A 214 -11.01 -17.60 7.65
N ARG A 215 -10.89 -17.96 6.37
CA ARG A 215 -9.72 -17.72 5.54
C ARG A 215 -10.14 -17.15 4.19
N GLY A 216 -9.17 -16.71 3.39
CA GLY A 216 -9.45 -16.20 2.05
C GLY A 216 -10.34 -14.96 2.07
N GLN A 217 -11.48 -15.00 1.41
CA GLN A 217 -12.39 -13.85 1.29
C GLN A 217 -12.91 -13.31 2.63
N HIS A 218 -13.08 -14.13 3.63
CA HIS A 218 -13.52 -13.69 4.97
C HIS A 218 -12.41 -12.95 5.71
N PHE A 219 -11.16 -13.32 5.46
CA PHE A 219 -9.98 -12.65 6.03
C PHE A 219 -9.60 -11.39 5.27
N HIS A 220 -9.70 -11.44 3.95
CA HIS A 220 -9.42 -10.34 3.04
C HIS A 220 -10.63 -10.13 2.11
N PRO A 221 -11.64 -9.39 2.58
CA PRO A 221 -12.86 -9.19 1.79
C PRO A 221 -12.54 -8.42 0.50
N THR A 222 -13.01 -8.95 -0.61
CA THR A 222 -12.93 -8.31 -1.92
C THR A 222 -14.29 -7.78 -2.33
N ARG A 223 -14.30 -6.72 -3.13
CA ARG A 223 -15.50 -6.15 -3.73
C ARG A 223 -15.64 -6.69 -5.15
N LEU A 224 -16.84 -7.09 -5.51
CA LEU A 224 -17.16 -7.59 -6.84
C LEU A 224 -17.92 -6.53 -7.62
N THR A 225 -17.57 -6.37 -8.90
CA THR A 225 -18.29 -5.44 -9.78
C THR A 225 -19.69 -6.00 -10.11
N PRO A 226 -20.66 -5.16 -10.49
CA PRO A 226 -21.99 -5.61 -10.88
C PRO A 226 -22.00 -6.61 -12.03
N SER A 227 -21.00 -6.59 -12.92
CA SER A 227 -20.85 -7.53 -14.04
C SER A 227 -19.90 -8.70 -13.75
N HIS A 228 -19.43 -8.86 -12.52
CA HIS A 228 -18.43 -9.88 -12.16
C HIS A 228 -18.85 -11.28 -12.58
N LYS A 229 -20.12 -11.64 -12.32
CA LYS A 229 -20.66 -12.94 -12.69
C LYS A 229 -20.57 -13.19 -14.20
N TRP A 230 -20.98 -12.22 -14.99
CA TRP A 230 -20.88 -12.32 -16.45
C TRP A 230 -19.42 -12.44 -16.92
N ALA A 231 -18.51 -11.67 -16.32
CA ALA A 231 -17.08 -11.74 -16.67
C ALA A 231 -16.49 -13.11 -16.34
N ASP A 232 -16.85 -13.71 -15.21
CA ASP A 232 -16.47 -15.06 -14.80
C ASP A 232 -17.03 -16.12 -15.79
N GLU A 233 -18.28 -15.99 -16.21
CA GLU A 233 -18.89 -16.83 -17.25
C GLU A 233 -18.16 -16.73 -18.61
N GLN A 234 -17.50 -15.59 -18.89
CA GLN A 234 -16.66 -15.41 -20.08
C GLN A 234 -15.22 -15.91 -19.89
N GLY A 235 -14.90 -16.47 -18.72
CA GLY A 235 -13.57 -16.97 -18.39
C GLY A 235 -12.54 -15.86 -18.16
N ALA A 236 -12.95 -14.69 -17.69
CA ALA A 236 -12.04 -13.60 -17.39
C ALA A 236 -11.04 -13.99 -16.31
N GLU A 237 -9.79 -13.58 -16.48
CA GLU A 237 -8.81 -13.53 -15.39
C GLU A 237 -9.00 -12.23 -14.61
N PHE A 238 -8.84 -12.29 -13.27
CA PHE A 238 -9.14 -11.15 -12.41
C PHE A 238 -7.91 -10.63 -11.70
N VAL A 239 -7.91 -9.31 -11.45
CA VAL A 239 -6.90 -8.61 -10.64
C VAL A 239 -7.59 -7.72 -9.61
N GLU A 240 -6.98 -7.61 -8.43
CA GLU A 240 -7.45 -6.72 -7.39
C GLU A 240 -6.96 -5.28 -7.64
N VAL A 241 -7.90 -4.34 -7.72
CA VAL A 241 -7.64 -2.90 -7.86
C VAL A 241 -8.43 -2.16 -6.79
N GLY A 242 -7.76 -1.65 -5.75
CA GLY A 242 -8.41 -0.95 -4.64
C GLY A 242 -9.50 -1.80 -3.96
N ASN A 243 -9.23 -3.07 -3.68
CA ASN A 243 -10.15 -4.08 -3.14
C ASN A 243 -11.28 -4.54 -4.09
N TRP A 244 -11.29 -4.07 -5.32
CA TRP A 244 -12.22 -4.54 -6.33
C TRP A 244 -11.58 -5.61 -7.21
N MET A 245 -12.29 -6.72 -7.44
CA MET A 245 -11.91 -7.70 -8.46
C MET A 245 -12.35 -7.19 -9.82
N ARG A 246 -11.39 -6.84 -10.67
CA ARG A 246 -11.62 -6.39 -12.04
C ARG A 246 -11.13 -7.44 -13.04
N ALA A 247 -11.84 -7.60 -14.14
CA ALA A 247 -11.35 -8.40 -15.25
C ALA A 247 -10.02 -7.80 -15.75
N GLN A 248 -8.98 -8.62 -15.76
CA GLN A 248 -7.63 -8.25 -16.20
C GLN A 248 -7.50 -8.46 -17.71
N TRP A 249 -7.90 -9.61 -18.20
CA TRP A 249 -8.07 -9.94 -19.62
C TRP A 249 -9.09 -11.07 -19.78
N PHE A 250 -9.51 -11.33 -21.01
CA PHE A 250 -10.46 -12.38 -21.37
C PHE A 250 -9.79 -13.39 -22.31
N PRO A 251 -9.32 -14.56 -21.83
CA PRO A 251 -8.70 -15.59 -22.66
C PRO A 251 -9.67 -16.14 -23.70
N LYS A 252 -9.17 -16.47 -24.88
CA LYS A 252 -9.93 -17.20 -25.92
C LYS A 252 -9.16 -18.43 -26.38
N SER A 253 -9.90 -19.39 -26.93
CA SER A 253 -9.29 -20.57 -27.56
C SER A 253 -8.33 -20.12 -28.66
N GLY A 254 -7.07 -20.58 -28.55
CA GLY A 254 -5.98 -20.19 -29.45
C GLY A 254 -4.99 -19.19 -28.87
N ASP A 255 -5.32 -18.48 -27.81
CA ASP A 255 -4.37 -17.62 -27.09
C ASP A 255 -3.36 -18.52 -26.36
N LYS A 256 -2.06 -18.29 -26.57
CA LYS A 256 -0.98 -19.08 -25.96
C LYS A 256 -0.48 -18.46 -24.66
N THR A 257 -0.60 -17.16 -24.56
CA THR A 257 -0.15 -16.35 -23.43
C THR A 257 -1.21 -15.29 -23.09
N TRP A 258 -1.14 -14.73 -21.90
CA TRP A 258 -1.98 -13.59 -21.51
C TRP A 258 -1.81 -12.39 -22.48
N ARG A 259 -0.62 -12.22 -23.05
CA ARG A 259 -0.32 -11.18 -24.04
C ARG A 259 -1.17 -11.33 -25.31
N ASP A 260 -1.37 -12.54 -25.80
CA ASP A 260 -2.18 -12.76 -27.01
C ASP A 260 -3.63 -12.30 -26.79
N SER A 261 -4.16 -12.50 -25.57
CA SER A 261 -5.48 -12.00 -25.19
C SER A 261 -5.52 -10.48 -25.20
N VAL A 262 -4.56 -9.82 -24.54
CA VAL A 262 -4.47 -8.36 -24.44
C VAL A 262 -4.29 -7.70 -25.81
N ASP A 263 -3.38 -8.21 -26.64
CA ASP A 263 -3.13 -7.67 -27.96
C ASP A 263 -4.38 -7.79 -28.86
N ARG A 264 -5.09 -8.91 -28.78
CA ARG A 264 -6.37 -9.10 -29.48
C ARG A 264 -7.45 -8.12 -29.00
N GLU A 265 -7.56 -7.91 -27.69
CA GLU A 265 -8.51 -6.96 -27.12
C GLU A 265 -8.24 -5.53 -27.58
N VAL A 266 -6.99 -5.09 -27.57
CA VAL A 266 -6.58 -3.77 -28.05
C VAL A 266 -6.89 -3.61 -29.54
N ILE A 267 -6.45 -4.57 -30.36
CA ILE A 267 -6.63 -4.51 -31.82
C ILE A 267 -8.13 -4.48 -32.18
N LYS A 268 -8.95 -5.34 -31.56
CA LYS A 268 -10.40 -5.38 -31.82
C LYS A 268 -11.09 -4.09 -31.39
N THR A 269 -10.75 -3.56 -30.23
CA THR A 269 -11.31 -2.28 -29.75
C THR A 269 -10.99 -1.16 -30.71
N ARG A 270 -9.75 -1.05 -31.19
CA ARG A 270 -9.34 0.00 -32.13
C ARG A 270 -9.92 -0.18 -33.53
N LYS A 271 -10.13 -1.42 -33.98
CA LYS A 271 -10.67 -1.70 -35.33
C LYS A 271 -12.20 -1.67 -35.38
N SER A 272 -12.87 -1.96 -34.29
CA SER A 272 -14.33 -2.06 -34.24
C SER A 272 -14.91 -1.47 -32.95
N VAL A 273 -15.09 -2.29 -31.93
CA VAL A 273 -15.65 -1.84 -30.66
C VAL A 273 -15.27 -2.80 -29.53
N GLY A 274 -14.95 -2.22 -28.38
CA GLY A 274 -14.72 -2.96 -27.14
C GLY A 274 -15.53 -2.41 -25.98
N VAL A 275 -15.75 -3.22 -24.96
CA VAL A 275 -16.44 -2.84 -23.72
C VAL A 275 -15.60 -3.23 -22.50
N CYS A 276 -15.47 -2.29 -21.54
CA CYS A 276 -14.78 -2.49 -20.27
C CYS A 276 -15.66 -2.07 -19.10
N ASP A 277 -15.69 -2.91 -18.04
CA ASP A 277 -16.33 -2.52 -16.79
C ASP A 277 -15.46 -1.48 -16.05
N VAL A 278 -15.99 -0.27 -15.90
CA VAL A 278 -15.40 0.85 -15.16
C VAL A 278 -16.21 1.23 -13.92
N SER A 279 -17.05 0.30 -13.43
CA SER A 279 -17.90 0.50 -12.25
C SER A 279 -17.12 0.83 -10.99
N THR A 280 -15.84 0.51 -10.94
CA THR A 280 -14.99 0.70 -9.77
C THR A 280 -14.46 2.12 -9.60
N LEU A 281 -14.55 2.96 -10.62
CA LEU A 281 -14.19 4.38 -10.50
C LEU A 281 -15.01 5.02 -9.38
N GLY A 282 -14.36 5.82 -8.54
CA GLY A 282 -15.09 6.58 -7.54
C GLY A 282 -16.13 7.49 -8.21
N LYS A 283 -17.34 7.51 -7.65
CA LYS A 283 -18.44 8.36 -8.11
C LYS A 283 -18.99 9.15 -6.94
N ILE A 284 -18.99 10.47 -7.10
CA ILE A 284 -19.49 11.38 -6.08
C ILE A 284 -20.53 12.29 -6.74
N ASP A 285 -21.78 12.21 -6.29
CA ASP A 285 -22.80 13.16 -6.64
C ASP A 285 -22.64 14.39 -5.74
N ILE A 286 -22.58 15.57 -6.34
CA ILE A 286 -22.41 16.85 -5.67
C ILE A 286 -23.64 17.70 -5.98
N LYS A 287 -24.41 18.03 -4.93
CA LYS A 287 -25.67 18.77 -5.04
C LYS A 287 -25.67 20.00 -4.15
N GLY A 288 -26.43 21.00 -4.56
CA GLY A 288 -26.60 22.23 -3.82
C GLY A 288 -26.40 23.46 -4.70
N LYS A 289 -26.97 24.58 -4.30
CA LYS A 289 -26.92 25.83 -5.06
C LYS A 289 -25.48 26.32 -5.29
N ASP A 290 -24.57 25.99 -4.38
CA ASP A 290 -23.16 26.41 -4.41
C ASP A 290 -22.22 25.30 -4.91
N ALA A 291 -22.76 24.18 -5.47
CA ALA A 291 -21.97 23.04 -5.96
C ALA A 291 -20.93 23.45 -7.01
N ALA A 292 -21.30 24.34 -7.94
CA ALA A 292 -20.38 24.86 -8.96
C ALA A 292 -19.24 25.69 -8.38
N GLU A 293 -19.51 26.50 -7.37
CA GLU A 293 -18.49 27.29 -6.66
C GLU A 293 -17.57 26.38 -5.85
N PHE A 294 -18.13 25.42 -5.11
CA PHE A 294 -17.34 24.45 -4.35
C PHE A 294 -16.37 23.69 -5.27
N LEU A 295 -16.85 23.13 -6.39
CA LEU A 295 -15.98 22.47 -7.37
C LEU A 295 -14.91 23.41 -7.94
N ASN A 296 -15.24 24.69 -8.06
CA ASN A 296 -14.27 25.68 -8.50
C ASN A 296 -13.16 25.95 -7.46
N LYS A 297 -13.40 25.67 -6.18
CA LYS A 297 -12.39 25.69 -5.10
C LYS A 297 -11.56 24.41 -5.03
N ILE A 298 -12.17 23.26 -5.37
CA ILE A 298 -11.52 21.94 -5.31
C ILE A 298 -10.57 21.73 -6.49
N TYR A 299 -11.04 21.98 -7.73
CA TYR A 299 -10.24 21.77 -8.93
C TYR A 299 -9.34 22.96 -9.26
N SER A 300 -8.16 22.71 -9.79
CA SER A 300 -7.21 23.74 -10.23
C SER A 300 -7.71 24.53 -11.46
N ASN A 301 -8.47 23.88 -12.33
CA ASN A 301 -9.10 24.49 -13.52
C ASN A 301 -10.54 24.98 -13.24
N PRO A 302 -11.11 25.87 -14.08
CA PRO A 302 -12.42 26.49 -13.82
C PRO A 302 -13.58 25.49 -13.94
N PHE A 303 -14.49 25.48 -12.95
CA PHE A 303 -15.71 24.65 -12.95
C PHE A 303 -17.02 25.46 -12.86
N ALA A 304 -16.97 26.67 -12.31
CA ALA A 304 -18.17 27.49 -12.10
C ALA A 304 -19.04 27.70 -13.34
N LYS A 305 -18.42 27.75 -14.53
CA LYS A 305 -19.11 28.01 -15.81
C LYS A 305 -19.19 26.79 -16.74
N VAL A 306 -19.10 25.56 -16.20
CA VAL A 306 -19.37 24.35 -17.00
C VAL A 306 -20.86 24.35 -17.33
N PRO A 307 -21.29 24.30 -18.61
CA PRO A 307 -22.70 24.27 -18.96
C PRO A 307 -23.35 22.95 -18.51
N VAL A 308 -24.66 23.00 -18.24
CA VAL A 308 -25.46 21.77 -18.06
C VAL A 308 -25.35 20.92 -19.33
N GLY A 309 -25.28 19.60 -19.16
CA GLY A 309 -25.05 18.65 -20.26
C GLY A 309 -23.59 18.52 -20.70
N ARG A 310 -22.63 19.10 -19.96
CA ARG A 310 -21.20 19.03 -20.32
C ARG A 310 -20.36 18.39 -19.22
N VAL A 311 -19.32 17.72 -19.67
CA VAL A 311 -18.26 17.13 -18.83
C VAL A 311 -17.02 18.01 -18.89
N ARG A 312 -16.27 18.06 -17.82
CA ARG A 312 -14.93 18.65 -17.78
C ARG A 312 -13.96 17.72 -17.06
N TYR A 313 -12.80 17.49 -17.65
CA TYR A 313 -11.69 16.87 -16.95
C TYR A 313 -11.09 17.88 -15.98
N GLY A 314 -10.84 17.44 -14.75
CA GLY A 314 -10.35 18.25 -13.64
C GLY A 314 -9.10 17.66 -13.00
N LEU A 315 -8.22 18.56 -12.54
CA LEU A 315 -7.03 18.21 -11.77
C LEU A 315 -7.15 18.80 -10.36
N MET A 316 -7.04 17.94 -9.36
CA MET A 316 -6.99 18.33 -7.95
C MET A 316 -5.55 18.43 -7.48
N LEU A 317 -5.29 19.42 -6.64
CA LEU A 317 -4.00 19.60 -5.97
C LEU A 317 -4.16 19.44 -4.47
N ARG A 318 -3.11 18.99 -3.80
CA ARG A 318 -2.92 19.16 -2.37
C ARG A 318 -2.57 20.62 -2.07
N GLU A 319 -2.63 21.01 -0.80
CA GLU A 319 -2.30 22.36 -0.34
C GLU A 319 -0.88 22.77 -0.74
N ASP A 320 0.06 21.82 -0.78
CA ASP A 320 1.46 22.06 -1.17
C ASP A 320 1.68 22.22 -2.68
N GLY A 321 0.63 22.06 -3.51
CA GLY A 321 0.67 22.21 -4.97
C GLY A 321 0.98 20.94 -5.74
N ILE A 322 1.13 19.80 -5.06
CA ILE A 322 1.32 18.48 -5.69
C ILE A 322 -0.03 17.94 -6.18
N CYS A 323 -0.02 17.23 -7.31
CA CYS A 323 -1.21 16.56 -7.83
C CYS A 323 -1.75 15.55 -6.81
N TYR A 324 -3.06 15.61 -6.56
CA TYR A 324 -3.75 14.76 -5.60
C TYR A 324 -4.55 13.64 -6.29
N ASP A 325 -5.41 14.02 -7.22
CA ASP A 325 -6.20 13.13 -8.06
C ASP A 325 -6.66 13.86 -9.32
N ASP A 326 -7.15 13.12 -10.28
CA ASP A 326 -7.76 13.62 -11.50
C ASP A 326 -9.08 12.89 -11.78
N GLY A 327 -9.86 13.45 -12.69
CA GLY A 327 -11.10 12.80 -13.07
C GLY A 327 -11.99 13.69 -13.93
N THR A 328 -13.10 13.12 -14.34
CA THR A 328 -14.13 13.85 -15.08
C THR A 328 -15.27 14.25 -14.17
N THR A 329 -15.81 15.44 -14.38
CA THR A 329 -16.98 15.94 -13.66
C THR A 329 -18.02 16.41 -14.67
N ALA A 330 -19.18 15.80 -14.63
CA ALA A 330 -20.35 16.07 -15.47
C ALA A 330 -21.33 16.99 -14.75
N ARG A 331 -21.87 18.01 -15.40
CA ARG A 331 -22.97 18.82 -14.87
C ARG A 331 -24.28 18.34 -15.46
N LEU A 332 -25.09 17.63 -14.65
CA LEU A 332 -26.38 17.08 -15.07
C LEU A 332 -27.54 18.09 -14.91
N ALA A 333 -27.44 18.98 -13.92
CA ALA A 333 -28.40 20.07 -13.68
C ALA A 333 -27.66 21.30 -13.15
N GLU A 334 -28.38 22.41 -12.97
CA GLU A 334 -27.77 23.65 -12.46
C GLU A 334 -27.07 23.45 -11.13
N ASP A 335 -27.64 22.65 -10.27
CA ASP A 335 -27.22 22.35 -8.89
C ASP A 335 -26.77 20.89 -8.68
N HIS A 336 -26.54 20.12 -9.77
CA HIS A 336 -26.18 18.72 -9.69
C HIS A 336 -24.99 18.37 -10.59
N PHE A 337 -23.91 17.91 -9.98
CA PHE A 337 -22.73 17.40 -10.67
C PHE A 337 -22.46 15.95 -10.27
N VAL A 338 -21.86 15.20 -11.20
CA VAL A 338 -21.35 13.84 -10.97
C VAL A 338 -19.86 13.83 -11.27
N MET A 339 -19.08 13.55 -10.27
CA MET A 339 -17.63 13.54 -10.34
C MET A 339 -17.11 12.11 -10.30
N THR A 340 -16.12 11.79 -11.13
CA THR A 340 -15.36 10.53 -11.05
C THR A 340 -13.98 10.76 -10.44
N THR A 341 -13.44 9.72 -9.81
CA THR A 341 -12.09 9.69 -9.24
C THR A 341 -11.37 8.40 -9.62
N THR A 342 -10.06 8.35 -9.46
CA THR A 342 -9.31 7.10 -9.52
C THR A 342 -9.89 6.08 -8.54
N THR A 343 -10.00 4.81 -8.95
CA THR A 343 -10.57 3.73 -8.13
C THR A 343 -9.92 3.65 -6.73
N ALA A 344 -8.59 3.66 -6.67
CA ALA A 344 -7.85 3.57 -5.40
C ALA A 344 -8.03 4.79 -4.51
N ASN A 345 -8.27 5.97 -5.08
CA ASN A 345 -8.39 7.24 -4.36
C ASN A 345 -9.84 7.61 -4.00
N ALA A 346 -10.84 6.84 -4.40
CA ALA A 346 -12.25 7.19 -4.23
C ALA A 346 -12.60 7.63 -2.79
N VAL A 347 -12.13 6.89 -1.78
CA VAL A 347 -12.37 7.21 -0.36
C VAL A 347 -11.55 8.42 0.08
N LEU A 348 -10.30 8.53 -0.36
CA LEU A 348 -9.41 9.63 0.02
C LEU A 348 -9.93 10.98 -0.52
N VAL A 349 -10.33 11.00 -1.79
CA VAL A 349 -10.90 12.19 -2.42
C VAL A 349 -12.22 12.58 -1.72
N TYR A 350 -13.11 11.63 -1.47
CA TYR A 350 -14.36 11.92 -0.76
C TYR A 350 -14.10 12.53 0.62
N ARG A 351 -13.19 11.95 1.41
CA ARG A 351 -12.80 12.48 2.72
C ARG A 351 -12.20 13.87 2.65
N ASN A 352 -11.33 14.13 1.66
CA ASN A 352 -10.75 15.45 1.44
C ASN A 352 -11.81 16.49 1.08
N MET A 353 -12.79 16.13 0.24
CA MET A 353 -13.91 17.01 -0.12
C MET A 353 -14.81 17.28 1.09
N GLU A 354 -15.09 16.27 1.93
CA GLU A 354 -15.84 16.46 3.18
C GLU A 354 -15.10 17.39 4.15
N PHE A 355 -13.78 17.23 4.27
CA PHE A 355 -12.96 18.16 5.05
C PHE A 355 -13.05 19.59 4.49
N ALA A 356 -12.90 19.75 3.18
CA ALA A 356 -12.99 21.06 2.54
C ALA A 356 -14.38 21.69 2.76
N ARG A 357 -15.46 20.92 2.60
CA ARG A 357 -16.83 21.39 2.83
C ARG A 357 -17.06 21.81 4.27
N GLN A 358 -16.60 21.02 5.24
CA GLN A 358 -16.91 21.26 6.66
C GLN A 358 -15.99 22.29 7.31
N CYS A 359 -14.73 22.38 6.87
CA CYS A 359 -13.70 23.16 7.54
C CYS A 359 -13.21 24.37 6.72
N LEU A 360 -13.07 24.23 5.41
CA LEU A 360 -12.53 25.31 4.57
C LEU A 360 -13.63 26.20 3.99
N PHE A 361 -14.77 25.62 3.64
CA PHE A 361 -15.88 26.30 2.98
C PHE A 361 -17.23 25.98 3.63
N PRO A 362 -17.39 26.17 4.95
CA PRO A 362 -18.57 25.76 5.70
C PRO A 362 -19.84 26.52 5.33
N ASP A 363 -19.70 27.71 4.75
CA ASP A 363 -20.84 28.57 4.36
C ASP A 363 -21.46 28.20 3.02
N LEU A 364 -20.83 27.30 2.24
CA LEU A 364 -21.36 26.85 0.97
C LEU A 364 -22.45 25.79 1.17
N ASP A 365 -23.58 25.98 0.51
CA ASP A 365 -24.70 25.02 0.49
C ASP A 365 -24.39 23.90 -0.52
N VAL A 366 -23.69 22.86 -0.03
CA VAL A 366 -23.22 21.73 -0.82
C VAL A 366 -23.40 20.42 -0.06
N HIS A 367 -23.89 19.40 -0.75
CA HIS A 367 -24.02 18.04 -0.26
C HIS A 367 -23.21 17.09 -1.13
N LEU A 368 -22.37 16.27 -0.49
CA LEU A 368 -21.54 15.26 -1.12
C LEU A 368 -22.12 13.87 -0.85
N ILE A 369 -22.33 13.09 -1.89
CA ILE A 369 -22.94 11.76 -1.79
C ILE A 369 -22.02 10.78 -2.54
N SER A 370 -21.40 9.85 -1.81
CA SER A 370 -20.66 8.76 -2.46
C SER A 370 -21.65 7.78 -3.09
N THR A 371 -21.59 7.67 -4.40
CA THR A 371 -22.49 6.83 -5.21
C THR A 371 -21.75 5.72 -5.96
N THR A 372 -20.48 5.46 -5.60
CA THR A 372 -19.63 4.45 -6.24
C THR A 372 -20.33 3.09 -6.35
N ASP A 373 -20.91 2.62 -5.27
CA ASP A 373 -21.57 1.30 -5.21
C ASP A 373 -22.99 1.29 -5.81
N GLN A 374 -23.52 2.47 -6.15
CA GLN A 374 -24.90 2.59 -6.64
C GLN A 374 -25.02 2.47 -8.16
N TRP A 375 -23.90 2.60 -8.88
CA TRP A 375 -23.88 2.65 -10.33
C TRP A 375 -22.92 1.60 -10.92
N ALA A 376 -23.46 0.74 -11.79
CA ALA A 376 -22.69 -0.02 -12.76
C ALA A 376 -22.37 0.88 -13.94
N GLN A 377 -21.12 0.92 -14.39
CA GLN A 377 -20.67 1.80 -15.47
C GLN A 377 -19.75 1.05 -16.42
N PHE A 378 -20.02 1.18 -17.72
CA PHE A 378 -19.28 0.52 -18.77
C PHE A 378 -18.75 1.53 -19.77
N ALA A 379 -17.46 1.43 -20.11
CA ALA A 379 -16.83 2.17 -21.19
C ALA A 379 -16.94 1.37 -22.49
N ILE A 380 -17.56 1.97 -23.50
CA ILE A 380 -17.70 1.41 -24.84
C ILE A 380 -16.85 2.25 -25.78
N ALA A 381 -15.80 1.65 -26.36
CA ALA A 381 -14.76 2.36 -27.11
C ALA A 381 -14.53 1.73 -28.49
N GLY A 382 -14.19 2.54 -29.45
CA GLY A 382 -13.91 2.14 -30.82
C GLY A 382 -14.85 2.78 -31.85
N PRO A 383 -14.54 2.72 -33.14
CA PRO A 383 -15.29 3.40 -34.20
C PRO A 383 -16.77 3.03 -34.26
N ASN A 384 -17.15 1.80 -33.87
CA ASN A 384 -18.54 1.34 -33.85
C ASN A 384 -19.25 1.54 -32.51
N SER A 385 -18.63 2.19 -31.52
CA SER A 385 -19.21 2.39 -30.17
C SER A 385 -20.55 3.13 -30.21
N ARG A 386 -20.65 4.14 -31.07
CA ARG A 386 -21.91 4.89 -31.30
C ARG A 386 -23.02 3.99 -31.85
N ALA A 387 -22.70 3.16 -32.83
CA ALA A 387 -23.66 2.26 -33.47
C ALA A 387 -24.24 1.25 -32.46
N VAL A 388 -23.38 0.68 -31.62
CA VAL A 388 -23.81 -0.22 -30.52
C VAL A 388 -24.75 0.50 -29.56
N LEU A 389 -24.33 1.66 -29.04
CA LEU A 389 -25.13 2.40 -28.07
C LEU A 389 -26.44 2.93 -28.62
N SER A 390 -26.52 3.29 -29.89
CA SER A 390 -27.77 3.73 -30.52
C SER A 390 -28.87 2.68 -30.53
N LYS A 391 -28.54 1.39 -30.30
CA LYS A 391 -29.53 0.30 -30.19
C LYS A 391 -30.14 0.17 -28.80
N ILE A 392 -29.42 0.63 -27.78
CA ILE A 392 -29.80 0.43 -26.37
C ILE A 392 -30.13 1.74 -25.62
N ILE A 393 -29.71 2.89 -26.12
CA ILE A 393 -30.05 4.20 -25.56
C ILE A 393 -31.34 4.73 -26.18
N ASP A 394 -32.31 5.04 -25.35
CA ASP A 394 -33.62 5.48 -25.84
C ASP A 394 -33.63 6.97 -26.17
N LYS A 395 -34.10 7.31 -27.36
CA LYS A 395 -34.48 8.69 -27.79
C LYS A 395 -33.38 9.78 -27.62
N VAL A 396 -32.11 9.42 -27.75
CA VAL A 396 -31.00 10.38 -27.76
C VAL A 396 -30.42 10.47 -29.16
N ASP A 397 -30.24 11.69 -29.65
CA ASP A 397 -29.44 11.93 -30.86
C ASP A 397 -27.96 11.73 -30.54
N MET A 398 -27.41 10.60 -30.96
CA MET A 398 -26.01 10.21 -30.75
C MET A 398 -25.05 10.83 -31.76
N SER A 399 -25.51 11.68 -32.69
CA SER A 399 -24.65 12.39 -33.65
C SER A 399 -23.65 13.32 -32.94
N ASN A 400 -22.65 13.81 -33.68
CA ASN A 400 -21.71 14.79 -33.14
C ASN A 400 -22.38 16.13 -32.77
N ASP A 401 -23.46 16.47 -33.42
CA ASP A 401 -24.23 17.69 -33.13
C ASP A 401 -25.16 17.51 -31.94
N GLY A 402 -25.84 16.37 -31.85
CA GLY A 402 -26.77 16.05 -30.77
C GLY A 402 -26.08 15.68 -29.45
N PHE A 403 -24.97 14.92 -29.52
CA PHE A 403 -24.20 14.49 -28.35
C PHE A 403 -22.70 14.68 -28.59
N PRO A 404 -22.18 15.92 -28.56
CA PRO A 404 -20.79 16.25 -28.90
C PRO A 404 -19.78 15.69 -27.89
N PHE A 405 -18.52 15.63 -28.26
CA PHE A 405 -17.43 15.25 -27.33
C PHE A 405 -17.50 16.04 -26.03
N MET A 406 -17.33 15.37 -24.90
CA MET A 406 -17.54 15.89 -23.53
C MET A 406 -19.01 16.28 -23.23
N ALA A 407 -19.99 15.67 -23.88
CA ALA A 407 -21.40 15.76 -23.48
C ALA A 407 -21.75 14.75 -22.38
N CYS A 408 -22.78 15.06 -21.60
CA CYS A 408 -23.39 14.13 -20.64
C CYS A 408 -24.91 14.37 -20.55
N SER A 409 -25.64 13.34 -20.18
CA SER A 409 -27.09 13.42 -19.94
C SER A 409 -27.58 12.29 -19.07
N ASP A 410 -28.64 12.53 -18.29
CA ASP A 410 -29.50 11.45 -17.85
C ASP A 410 -30.25 10.89 -19.07
N VAL A 411 -30.36 9.58 -19.14
CA VAL A 411 -30.96 8.85 -20.28
C VAL A 411 -31.84 7.72 -19.78
N THR A 412 -32.61 7.12 -20.69
CA THR A 412 -33.19 5.80 -20.48
C THR A 412 -32.49 4.78 -21.34
N VAL A 413 -32.36 3.57 -20.83
CA VAL A 413 -31.60 2.47 -21.44
C VAL A 413 -32.52 1.25 -21.57
N CYS A 414 -32.45 0.55 -22.68
CA CYS A 414 -33.18 -0.70 -22.92
C CYS A 414 -34.70 -0.61 -22.64
N GLY A 415 -35.33 0.46 -23.13
CA GLY A 415 -36.79 0.61 -23.06
C GLY A 415 -37.34 1.08 -21.71
N GLY A 416 -36.54 1.77 -20.86
CA GLY A 416 -37.07 2.39 -19.64
C GLY A 416 -36.20 2.37 -18.40
N THR A 417 -35.05 1.70 -18.41
CA THR A 417 -34.13 1.73 -17.27
C THR A 417 -33.45 3.10 -17.17
N PRO A 418 -33.55 3.83 -16.03
CA PRO A 418 -32.86 5.11 -15.88
C PRO A 418 -31.34 4.89 -15.90
N GLY A 419 -30.63 5.75 -16.62
CA GLY A 419 -29.19 5.68 -16.77
C GLY A 419 -28.56 7.05 -16.92
N ARG A 420 -27.25 7.07 -17.01
CA ARG A 420 -26.41 8.24 -17.30
C ARG A 420 -25.50 7.92 -18.48
N LEU A 421 -25.35 8.85 -19.38
CA LEU A 421 -24.49 8.72 -20.54
C LEU A 421 -23.46 9.86 -20.56
N PHE A 422 -22.20 9.49 -20.80
CA PHE A 422 -21.08 10.43 -20.90
C PHE A 422 -20.31 10.15 -22.19
N ARG A 423 -20.01 11.16 -22.98
CA ARG A 423 -19.12 11.04 -24.14
C ARG A 423 -17.72 11.44 -23.76
N ILE A 424 -16.97 10.51 -23.20
CA ILE A 424 -15.60 10.64 -22.72
C ILE A 424 -14.77 9.45 -23.17
N SER A 425 -13.46 9.62 -23.28
CA SER A 425 -12.56 8.58 -23.77
C SER A 425 -11.29 8.49 -22.94
N PHE A 426 -10.99 7.30 -22.41
CA PHE A 426 -9.71 7.00 -21.80
C PHE A 426 -8.80 6.18 -22.72
N SER A 427 -9.37 5.45 -23.69
CA SER A 427 -8.65 4.67 -24.69
C SER A 427 -8.06 5.51 -25.84
N GLY A 428 -8.52 6.75 -26.01
CA GLY A 428 -8.19 7.60 -27.16
C GLY A 428 -9.09 7.39 -28.40
N GLU A 429 -9.99 6.40 -28.37
CA GLU A 429 -10.99 6.15 -29.42
C GLU A 429 -12.24 7.01 -29.24
N LEU A 430 -13.13 7.00 -30.24
CA LEU A 430 -14.53 7.38 -30.02
C LEU A 430 -15.08 6.49 -28.90
N ALA A 431 -15.49 7.10 -27.80
CA ALA A 431 -15.91 6.34 -26.63
C ALA A 431 -17.02 7.03 -25.85
N TYR A 432 -17.77 6.20 -25.17
CA TYR A 432 -18.85 6.60 -24.27
C TYR A 432 -18.76 5.79 -23.00
N GLU A 433 -19.23 6.36 -21.89
CA GLU A 433 -19.50 5.61 -20.67
C GLU A 433 -21.00 5.66 -20.39
N VAL A 434 -21.61 4.49 -20.23
CA VAL A 434 -23.02 4.34 -19.87
C VAL A 434 -23.11 3.76 -18.48
N ALA A 435 -23.94 4.36 -17.61
CA ALA A 435 -24.15 3.91 -16.25
C ALA A 435 -25.63 3.65 -16.00
N VAL A 436 -25.93 2.58 -15.25
CA VAL A 436 -27.25 2.23 -14.72
C VAL A 436 -27.14 1.94 -13.22
N PRO A 437 -28.26 1.96 -12.45
CA PRO A 437 -28.23 1.47 -11.08
C PRO A 437 -27.59 0.09 -10.98
N ALA A 438 -26.73 -0.13 -10.00
CA ALA A 438 -25.83 -1.29 -9.90
C ALA A 438 -26.54 -2.64 -10.08
N ARG A 439 -27.78 -2.76 -9.60
CA ARG A 439 -28.61 -3.98 -9.74
C ARG A 439 -28.88 -4.40 -11.20
N TYR A 440 -28.71 -3.50 -12.15
CA TYR A 440 -28.92 -3.76 -13.58
C TYR A 440 -27.61 -3.99 -14.34
N GLY A 441 -26.46 -3.95 -13.65
CA GLY A 441 -25.16 -4.04 -14.30
C GLY A 441 -24.92 -5.34 -15.07
N ASP A 442 -25.30 -6.50 -14.51
CA ASP A 442 -25.17 -7.78 -15.20
C ASP A 442 -26.09 -7.85 -16.45
N ALA A 443 -27.30 -7.32 -16.33
CA ALA A 443 -28.20 -7.26 -17.48
C ALA A 443 -27.67 -6.31 -18.58
N LEU A 444 -27.17 -5.14 -18.19
CA LEU A 444 -26.68 -4.16 -19.15
C LEU A 444 -25.47 -4.66 -19.94
N ILE A 445 -24.50 -5.31 -19.30
CA ILE A 445 -23.34 -5.85 -20.05
C ILE A 445 -23.77 -6.88 -21.08
N ARG A 446 -24.76 -7.75 -20.75
CA ARG A 446 -25.30 -8.73 -21.68
C ARG A 446 -25.99 -8.05 -22.88
N GLU A 447 -26.80 -7.02 -22.63
CA GLU A 447 -27.45 -6.24 -23.70
C GLU A 447 -26.44 -5.50 -24.58
N ILE A 448 -25.36 -4.91 -23.99
CA ILE A 448 -24.27 -4.31 -24.76
C ILE A 448 -23.61 -5.34 -25.69
N MET A 449 -23.34 -6.55 -25.18
CA MET A 449 -22.74 -7.62 -25.97
C MET A 449 -23.65 -8.07 -27.12
N ILE A 450 -24.95 -8.24 -26.86
CA ILE A 450 -25.95 -8.59 -27.89
C ILE A 450 -26.04 -7.46 -28.94
N ALA A 451 -26.15 -6.19 -28.51
CA ALA A 451 -26.21 -5.05 -29.42
C ALA A 451 -24.98 -4.89 -30.30
N GLY A 452 -23.82 -5.33 -29.78
CA GLY A 452 -22.52 -5.23 -30.45
C GLY A 452 -22.13 -6.47 -31.27
N GLU A 453 -22.92 -7.56 -31.27
CA GLU A 453 -22.57 -8.83 -31.92
C GLU A 453 -22.24 -8.67 -33.43
N GLU A 454 -23.05 -7.90 -34.16
CA GLU A 454 -22.82 -7.65 -35.60
C GLU A 454 -21.53 -6.86 -35.88
N PHE A 455 -20.98 -6.17 -34.87
CA PHE A 455 -19.73 -5.40 -34.94
C PHE A 455 -18.54 -6.18 -34.37
N ASP A 456 -18.70 -7.46 -34.06
CA ASP A 456 -17.68 -8.30 -33.38
C ASP A 456 -17.14 -7.65 -32.10
N ILE A 457 -18.05 -7.13 -31.26
CA ILE A 457 -17.70 -6.49 -30.00
C ILE A 457 -16.84 -7.41 -29.13
N THR A 458 -15.82 -6.85 -28.49
CA THR A 458 -14.96 -7.61 -27.57
C THR A 458 -15.01 -7.03 -26.17
N PRO A 459 -15.15 -7.86 -25.12
CA PRO A 459 -14.81 -7.38 -23.79
C PRO A 459 -13.30 -7.18 -23.72
N TYR A 460 -12.86 -6.18 -22.96
CA TYR A 460 -11.44 -5.96 -22.68
C TYR A 460 -11.19 -5.65 -21.22
N GLY A 461 -10.06 -6.14 -20.71
CA GLY A 461 -9.68 -6.01 -19.32
C GLY A 461 -8.80 -4.80 -19.04
N THR A 462 -8.32 -4.74 -17.78
CA THR A 462 -7.47 -3.64 -17.30
C THR A 462 -6.12 -3.58 -18.00
N GLU A 463 -5.59 -4.70 -18.50
CA GLU A 463 -4.31 -4.72 -19.23
C GLU A 463 -4.46 -4.05 -20.60
N ALA A 464 -5.50 -4.39 -21.37
CA ALA A 464 -5.76 -3.73 -22.64
C ALA A 464 -6.09 -2.25 -22.47
N LEU A 465 -6.84 -1.88 -21.42
CA LEU A 465 -7.07 -0.50 -21.04
C LEU A 465 -5.75 0.21 -20.73
N GLY A 466 -4.83 -0.46 -20.01
CA GLY A 466 -3.49 0.01 -19.69
C GLY A 466 -2.64 0.28 -20.94
N VAL A 467 -2.67 -0.61 -21.93
CA VAL A 467 -1.98 -0.41 -23.22
C VAL A 467 -2.53 0.83 -23.92
N MET A 468 -3.85 0.90 -24.12
CA MET A 468 -4.49 1.99 -24.87
C MET A 468 -4.28 3.37 -24.22
N ARG A 469 -4.29 3.47 -22.87
CA ARG A 469 -4.03 4.74 -22.18
C ARG A 469 -2.57 5.17 -22.29
N ILE A 470 -1.60 4.23 -22.28
CA ILE A 470 -0.18 4.54 -22.47
C ILE A 470 0.06 5.05 -23.88
N GLU A 471 -0.51 4.40 -24.89
CA GLU A 471 -0.46 4.87 -26.27
C GLU A 471 -1.02 6.29 -26.42
N LYS A 472 -2.10 6.61 -25.71
CA LYS A 472 -2.74 7.95 -25.72
C LYS A 472 -2.03 8.98 -24.84
N GLY A 473 -1.22 8.52 -23.87
CA GLY A 473 -0.51 9.40 -22.94
C GLY A 473 -1.34 9.85 -21.75
N HIS A 474 -2.42 9.12 -21.40
CA HIS A 474 -3.21 9.41 -20.22
C HIS A 474 -2.48 8.94 -18.96
N VAL A 475 -2.36 9.83 -17.99
CA VAL A 475 -1.72 9.57 -16.70
C VAL A 475 -2.60 8.71 -15.79
N THR A 476 -1.96 7.97 -14.90
CA THR A 476 -2.61 7.20 -13.83
C THR A 476 -1.83 7.36 -12.53
N GLY A 477 -2.14 6.55 -11.50
CA GLY A 477 -1.44 6.58 -10.22
C GLY A 477 0.09 6.38 -10.30
N ALA A 478 0.60 5.78 -11.37
CA ALA A 478 2.04 5.67 -11.60
C ALA A 478 2.69 7.03 -11.90
N GLU A 479 1.98 7.90 -12.60
CA GLU A 479 2.39 9.26 -12.94
C GLU A 479 1.92 10.27 -11.88
N LEU A 480 0.74 10.05 -11.27
CA LEU A 480 0.18 10.89 -10.20
C LEU A 480 0.47 10.26 -8.82
N ASN A 481 1.73 10.01 -8.54
CA ASN A 481 2.22 9.22 -7.40
C ASN A 481 2.34 10.01 -6.07
N GLY A 482 1.79 11.23 -6.00
CA GLY A 482 1.85 12.09 -4.82
C GLY A 482 3.15 12.90 -4.68
N GLN A 483 4.01 12.90 -5.69
CA GLN A 483 5.24 13.70 -5.76
C GLN A 483 5.25 14.66 -6.95
N MET A 484 4.40 14.43 -7.96
CA MET A 484 4.41 15.17 -9.20
C MET A 484 3.48 16.38 -9.17
N THR A 485 3.92 17.46 -9.76
CA THR A 485 3.14 18.69 -9.97
C THR A 485 2.41 18.65 -11.32
N ALA A 486 1.46 19.54 -11.51
CA ALA A 486 0.83 19.73 -12.83
C ALA A 486 1.84 20.09 -13.93
N PHE A 487 2.96 20.72 -13.55
CA PHE A 487 4.05 21.05 -14.45
C PHE A 487 4.78 19.78 -14.92
N ASN A 488 5.12 18.88 -14.01
CA ASN A 488 5.78 17.62 -14.34
C ASN A 488 4.94 16.76 -15.31
N VAL A 489 3.63 16.71 -15.12
CA VAL A 489 2.72 15.92 -15.99
C VAL A 489 2.22 16.67 -17.23
N ASN A 490 2.81 17.81 -17.58
CA ASN A 490 2.46 18.67 -18.72
C ASN A 490 1.02 19.22 -18.66
N MET A 491 0.45 19.39 -17.47
CA MET A 491 -0.91 19.92 -17.25
C MET A 491 -0.91 21.31 -16.60
N ASN A 492 0.18 22.06 -16.68
CA ASN A 492 0.29 23.39 -16.09
C ASN A 492 -0.79 24.38 -16.60
N ASN A 493 -1.28 24.21 -17.82
CA ASN A 493 -2.38 24.99 -18.38
C ASN A 493 -3.72 24.77 -17.67
N MET A 494 -3.86 23.70 -16.87
CA MET A 494 -5.03 23.45 -16.04
C MET A 494 -5.02 24.25 -14.75
N ILE A 495 -3.89 24.84 -14.34
CA ILE A 495 -3.84 25.71 -13.18
C ILE A 495 -4.32 27.11 -13.58
N SER A 496 -5.54 27.45 -13.20
CA SER A 496 -6.13 28.75 -13.53
C SER A 496 -5.37 29.90 -12.87
N GLN A 497 -5.09 30.94 -13.66
CA GLN A 497 -4.53 32.20 -13.14
C GLN A 497 -5.63 33.17 -12.67
N LYS A 498 -6.91 32.87 -12.91
CA LYS A 498 -8.04 33.77 -12.70
C LYS A 498 -8.90 33.41 -11.49
N LYS A 499 -8.56 32.36 -10.77
CA LYS A 499 -9.29 31.92 -9.58
C LYS A 499 -8.34 31.27 -8.58
N ASP A 500 -8.72 31.30 -7.31
CA ASP A 500 -8.06 30.56 -6.27
C ASP A 500 -8.71 29.18 -6.09
N SER A 501 -7.86 28.19 -5.88
CA SER A 501 -8.26 26.83 -5.52
C SER A 501 -7.24 26.22 -4.60
N ILE A 502 -7.59 25.13 -3.94
CA ILE A 502 -6.66 24.40 -3.07
C ILE A 502 -5.38 24.10 -3.85
N GLY A 503 -4.22 24.43 -3.28
CA GLY A 503 -2.90 24.18 -3.84
C GLY A 503 -2.45 25.12 -4.95
N SER A 504 -3.33 25.96 -5.53
CA SER A 504 -2.99 26.80 -6.68
C SER A 504 -1.88 27.80 -6.42
N VAL A 505 -1.78 28.33 -5.21
CA VAL A 505 -0.73 29.29 -4.81
C VAL A 505 0.62 28.60 -4.73
N LEU A 506 0.71 27.50 -3.99
CA LEU A 506 1.98 26.80 -3.76
C LEU A 506 2.48 26.02 -4.99
N SER A 507 1.59 25.66 -5.92
CA SER A 507 1.97 25.04 -7.21
C SER A 507 2.81 25.94 -8.12
N ARG A 508 2.87 27.24 -7.83
CA ARG A 508 3.60 28.24 -8.62
C ARG A 508 4.96 28.61 -8.01
N ARG A 509 5.39 27.93 -6.95
CA ARG A 509 6.73 28.15 -6.37
C ARG A 509 7.79 27.91 -7.44
N GLU A 510 8.81 28.78 -7.46
CA GLU A 510 9.90 28.74 -8.43
C GLU A 510 10.49 27.34 -8.62
N VAL A 511 10.79 26.65 -7.53
CA VAL A 511 11.34 25.30 -7.57
C VAL A 511 10.40 24.28 -8.24
N MET A 512 9.08 24.47 -8.20
CA MET A 512 8.12 23.54 -8.78
C MET A 512 7.88 23.73 -10.27
N VAL A 513 8.21 24.91 -10.80
CA VAL A 513 8.02 25.29 -12.18
C VAL A 513 9.34 25.57 -12.92
N ALA A 514 10.46 25.25 -12.28
CA ALA A 514 11.78 25.43 -12.86
C ALA A 514 11.96 24.59 -14.13
N ASP A 515 12.68 25.11 -15.11
CA ASP A 515 12.84 24.49 -16.43
C ASP A 515 13.63 23.17 -16.37
N ASP A 516 14.49 23.00 -15.36
CA ASP A 516 15.28 21.80 -15.13
C ASP A 516 14.51 20.64 -14.48
N GLN A 517 13.25 20.89 -14.08
CA GLN A 517 12.39 19.86 -13.52
C GLN A 517 12.10 18.75 -14.54
N VAL A 518 11.83 17.54 -14.02
CA VAL A 518 11.40 16.41 -14.84
C VAL A 518 10.05 16.71 -15.51
N ARG A 519 9.90 16.25 -16.73
CA ARG A 519 8.67 16.37 -17.53
C ARG A 519 8.23 15.01 -18.05
N LEU A 520 6.94 14.80 -18.11
CA LEU A 520 6.35 13.61 -18.70
C LEU A 520 6.71 13.51 -20.19
N VAL A 521 7.27 12.38 -20.57
CA VAL A 521 7.61 12.02 -21.95
C VAL A 521 7.05 10.65 -22.30
N GLY A 522 6.90 10.39 -23.58
CA GLY A 522 6.77 9.06 -24.14
C GLY A 522 8.13 8.49 -24.47
N VAL A 523 8.26 7.17 -24.45
CA VAL A 523 9.45 6.44 -24.86
C VAL A 523 9.10 5.29 -25.78
N LYS A 524 9.96 5.03 -26.77
CA LYS A 524 9.88 3.87 -27.68
C LYS A 524 11.23 3.15 -27.67
N THR A 525 11.23 1.84 -27.70
CA THR A 525 12.49 1.09 -27.86
C THR A 525 13.07 1.34 -29.24
N VAL A 526 14.38 1.54 -29.35
CA VAL A 526 15.04 1.71 -30.65
C VAL A 526 14.97 0.40 -31.44
N GLU A 527 15.35 -0.71 -30.79
CA GLU A 527 15.18 -2.04 -31.35
C GLU A 527 13.82 -2.60 -30.95
N LYS A 528 13.00 -2.99 -31.94
CA LYS A 528 11.64 -3.50 -31.70
C LYS A 528 11.59 -4.77 -30.84
N SER A 529 12.68 -5.54 -30.83
CA SER A 529 12.83 -6.78 -30.03
C SER A 529 13.13 -6.51 -28.56
N ASP A 530 13.53 -5.29 -28.21
CA ASP A 530 13.91 -4.96 -26.84
C ASP A 530 12.68 -4.85 -25.94
N SER A 531 12.86 -5.29 -24.69
CA SER A 531 11.84 -5.21 -23.65
C SER A 531 12.13 -4.05 -22.70
N LEU A 532 11.15 -3.19 -22.50
CA LEU A 532 11.20 -2.06 -21.59
C LEU A 532 10.66 -2.44 -20.20
N SER A 533 11.26 -1.89 -19.16
CA SER A 533 10.87 -2.13 -17.77
C SER A 533 10.40 -0.85 -17.09
N SER A 534 9.29 -0.91 -16.36
CA SER A 534 8.90 0.14 -15.41
C SER A 534 9.92 0.22 -14.28
N GLY A 535 10.30 1.46 -13.91
CA GLY A 535 11.34 1.74 -12.93
C GLY A 535 12.76 1.81 -13.52
N ALA A 536 12.95 1.59 -14.83
CA ALA A 536 14.23 1.83 -15.48
C ALA A 536 14.58 3.32 -15.44
N HIS A 537 15.86 3.63 -15.18
CA HIS A 537 16.36 5.01 -15.09
C HIS A 537 16.92 5.50 -16.43
N PHE A 538 16.74 6.78 -16.68
CA PHE A 538 17.28 7.43 -17.88
C PHE A 538 18.72 7.87 -17.66
N LEU A 539 19.60 7.48 -18.56
CA LEU A 539 21.03 7.83 -18.57
C LEU A 539 21.43 8.31 -19.95
N ALA A 540 22.39 9.25 -20.01
CA ALA A 540 23.01 9.57 -21.29
C ALA A 540 23.74 8.33 -21.85
N LYS A 541 23.87 8.24 -23.17
CA LYS A 541 24.31 7.04 -23.90
C LYS A 541 25.60 6.40 -23.37
N ASN A 542 26.55 7.20 -22.89
CA ASN A 542 27.87 6.72 -22.44
C ASN A 542 28.09 6.85 -20.92
N ASP A 543 27.08 7.26 -20.18
CA ASP A 543 27.21 7.52 -18.74
C ASP A 543 27.18 6.23 -17.91
N LYS A 544 27.94 6.24 -16.81
CA LYS A 544 27.84 5.17 -15.81
C LYS A 544 26.57 5.35 -14.97
N PRO A 545 25.90 4.25 -14.56
CA PRO A 545 24.72 4.33 -13.72
C PRO A 545 25.10 4.76 -12.29
N THR A 546 24.99 6.05 -12.05
CA THR A 546 25.22 6.69 -10.74
C THR A 546 24.11 7.68 -10.48
N THR A 547 23.82 7.98 -9.22
CA THR A 547 22.80 8.97 -8.83
C THR A 547 23.05 10.35 -9.48
N LYS A 548 24.32 10.70 -9.75
CA LYS A 548 24.67 11.98 -10.38
C LYS A 548 24.28 12.04 -11.86
N ASN A 549 24.26 10.89 -12.54
CA ASN A 549 24.00 10.79 -13.98
C ASN A 549 22.55 10.38 -14.26
N ASP A 550 21.75 10.18 -13.20
CA ASP A 550 20.33 9.85 -13.31
C ASP A 550 19.54 11.09 -13.77
N GLN A 551 18.83 10.94 -14.88
CA GLN A 551 18.08 12.02 -15.51
C GLN A 551 16.56 11.83 -15.39
N GLY A 552 16.12 10.77 -14.69
CA GLY A 552 14.73 10.45 -14.52
C GLY A 552 14.43 8.95 -14.67
N TRP A 553 13.16 8.61 -14.78
CA TRP A 553 12.73 7.20 -14.74
C TRP A 553 11.47 6.93 -15.55
N ILE A 554 11.28 5.67 -15.92
CA ILE A 554 10.10 5.17 -16.62
C ILE A 554 9.04 4.76 -15.58
N THR A 555 7.82 5.24 -15.74
CA THR A 555 6.69 4.96 -14.84
C THR A 555 5.82 3.80 -15.34
N SER A 556 5.42 3.84 -16.59
CA SER A 556 4.49 2.90 -17.20
C SER A 556 5.05 2.34 -18.48
N VAL A 557 4.88 1.05 -18.69
CA VAL A 557 5.35 0.35 -19.90
C VAL A 557 4.30 -0.62 -20.40
N CYS A 558 4.26 -0.81 -21.70
CA CYS A 558 3.51 -1.89 -22.34
C CYS A 558 4.16 -2.28 -23.68
N TYR A 559 3.84 -3.48 -24.15
CA TYR A 559 3.97 -3.75 -25.57
C TYR A 559 2.74 -3.20 -26.27
N SER A 560 2.92 -2.42 -27.30
CA SER A 560 1.81 -1.90 -28.12
C SER A 560 1.67 -2.74 -29.38
N PRO A 561 0.54 -3.42 -29.56
CA PRO A 561 0.27 -4.13 -30.82
C PRO A 561 0.02 -3.17 -32.00
N HIS A 562 -0.28 -1.88 -31.72
CA HIS A 562 -0.41 -0.84 -32.73
C HIS A 562 0.95 -0.40 -33.28
N PHE A 563 1.94 -0.19 -32.40
CA PHE A 563 3.30 0.20 -32.78
C PHE A 563 4.22 -1.00 -33.02
N GLU A 564 3.80 -2.22 -32.65
CA GLU A 564 4.56 -3.47 -32.75
C GLU A 564 5.90 -3.42 -31.99
N GLN A 565 5.91 -2.72 -30.86
CA GLN A 565 7.10 -2.59 -29.99
C GLN A 565 6.73 -2.21 -28.57
N HIS A 566 7.69 -2.26 -27.65
CA HIS A 566 7.53 -1.74 -26.32
C HIS A 566 7.56 -0.21 -26.33
N ILE A 567 6.61 0.37 -25.61
CA ILE A 567 6.48 1.81 -25.38
C ILE A 567 6.28 2.09 -23.91
N GLY A 568 6.48 3.31 -23.49
CA GLY A 568 6.24 3.69 -22.09
C GLY A 568 6.03 5.19 -21.91
N LEU A 569 5.69 5.54 -20.67
CA LEU A 569 5.68 6.89 -20.15
C LEU A 569 6.75 7.00 -19.07
N GLY A 570 7.34 8.17 -18.92
CA GLY A 570 8.36 8.42 -17.91
C GLY A 570 8.56 9.89 -17.65
N PHE A 571 9.30 10.20 -16.59
CA PHE A 571 9.70 11.54 -16.23
C PHE A 571 11.18 11.74 -16.57
N LEU A 572 11.48 12.73 -17.38
CA LEU A 572 12.84 13.05 -17.84
C LEU A 572 13.16 14.52 -17.58
N GLU A 573 14.32 14.84 -17.04
CA GLU A 573 14.82 16.21 -16.90
C GLU A 573 14.75 16.95 -18.24
N ARG A 574 14.09 18.11 -18.27
CA ARG A 574 13.84 18.92 -19.47
C ARG A 574 13.22 18.13 -20.62
N GLY A 575 12.41 17.09 -20.31
CA GLY A 575 11.96 16.10 -21.29
C GLY A 575 11.23 16.68 -22.50
N HIS A 576 10.51 17.79 -22.33
CA HIS A 576 9.78 18.46 -23.41
C HIS A 576 10.69 19.06 -24.51
N GLU A 577 11.97 19.30 -24.23
CA GLU A 577 12.99 19.81 -25.16
C GLU A 577 13.75 18.69 -25.89
N ARG A 578 13.54 17.43 -25.47
CA ARG A 578 14.40 16.31 -25.84
C ARG A 578 13.73 15.27 -26.74
N HIS A 579 12.62 15.60 -27.37
CA HIS A 579 11.97 14.71 -28.34
C HIS A 579 12.89 14.41 -29.51
N GLY A 580 13.00 13.13 -29.89
CA GLY A 580 13.91 12.61 -30.92
C GLY A 580 15.29 12.22 -30.39
N GLU A 581 15.61 12.50 -29.13
CA GLU A 581 16.87 12.08 -28.51
C GLU A 581 16.85 10.58 -28.22
N ILE A 582 17.98 9.91 -28.45
CA ILE A 582 18.19 8.50 -28.08
C ILE A 582 19.06 8.45 -26.84
N ILE A 583 18.50 7.90 -25.75
CA ILE A 583 19.15 7.73 -24.45
C ILE A 583 19.06 6.29 -24.00
N ARG A 584 19.70 5.96 -22.88
CA ARG A 584 19.62 4.63 -22.28
C ARG A 584 18.50 4.55 -21.24
N ALA A 585 17.77 3.43 -21.26
CA ALA A 585 16.90 2.99 -20.18
C ALA A 585 17.60 1.83 -19.46
N TRP A 586 18.11 2.10 -18.25
CA TRP A 586 18.88 1.16 -17.46
C TRP A 586 18.09 0.69 -16.24
N ASP A 587 17.97 -0.64 -16.09
CA ASP A 587 17.35 -1.28 -14.93
C ASP A 587 18.37 -2.19 -14.24
N GLY A 588 18.94 -1.70 -13.15
CA GLY A 588 19.94 -2.45 -12.39
C GLY A 588 19.38 -3.62 -11.60
N VAL A 589 18.06 -3.69 -11.40
CA VAL A 589 17.41 -4.81 -10.69
C VAL A 589 17.21 -5.99 -11.62
N ARG A 590 16.74 -5.73 -12.84
CA ARG A 590 16.49 -6.78 -13.86
C ARG A 590 17.70 -7.02 -14.77
N GLY A 591 18.72 -6.15 -14.69
CA GLY A 591 19.93 -6.25 -15.50
C GLY A 591 19.71 -5.88 -16.98
N THR A 592 18.72 -5.05 -17.27
CA THR A 592 18.45 -4.56 -18.63
C THR A 592 19.06 -3.19 -18.88
N ASP A 593 19.57 -2.98 -20.09
CA ASP A 593 20.21 -1.74 -20.52
C ASP A 593 19.96 -1.58 -22.03
N ILE A 594 18.97 -0.80 -22.39
CA ILE A 594 18.49 -0.67 -23.76
C ILE A 594 18.47 0.79 -24.21
N LEU A 595 18.47 1.00 -25.52
CA LEU A 595 18.30 2.33 -26.11
C LEU A 595 16.82 2.62 -26.33
N VAL A 596 16.41 3.84 -25.97
CA VAL A 596 15.07 4.34 -26.18
C VAL A 596 15.11 5.69 -26.85
N GLU A 597 14.13 5.94 -27.71
CA GLU A 597 13.84 7.26 -28.29
C GLU A 597 12.84 7.98 -27.40
N ILE A 598 13.13 9.22 -27.06
CA ILE A 598 12.23 10.13 -26.34
C ILE A 598 11.25 10.73 -27.34
N VAL A 599 9.97 10.57 -27.08
CA VAL A 599 8.88 11.07 -27.93
C VAL A 599 7.84 11.83 -27.09
N SER A 600 6.88 12.45 -27.78
CA SER A 600 5.71 13.00 -27.09
C SER A 600 4.99 11.93 -26.30
N SER A 601 4.49 12.24 -25.10
CA SER A 601 3.64 11.32 -24.33
C SER A 601 2.36 10.93 -25.08
N HIS A 602 1.87 11.76 -25.99
CA HIS A 602 0.71 11.51 -26.84
C HIS A 602 1.13 10.83 -28.13
N MET A 603 1.35 9.52 -28.10
CA MET A 603 1.87 8.75 -29.22
C MET A 603 0.79 8.36 -30.23
N TYR A 604 -0.43 8.08 -29.75
CA TYR A 604 -1.57 7.65 -30.55
C TYR A 604 -2.57 8.81 -30.72
N ASP A 605 -2.97 9.11 -31.96
CA ASP A 605 -3.91 10.19 -32.29
C ASP A 605 -3.61 11.49 -31.51
N PRO A 606 -2.41 12.10 -31.67
CA PRO A 606 -1.96 13.22 -30.86
C PRO A 606 -2.91 14.41 -30.91
N GLU A 607 -3.58 14.63 -32.04
CA GLU A 607 -4.54 15.72 -32.24
C GLU A 607 -5.93 15.40 -31.64
N GLY A 608 -6.19 14.17 -31.21
CA GLY A 608 -7.46 13.76 -30.64
C GLY A 608 -8.63 13.76 -31.63
N GLY A 609 -8.37 13.51 -32.90
CA GLY A 609 -9.39 13.43 -33.94
C GLY A 609 -10.35 12.26 -33.75
N LEU A 610 -9.82 11.06 -33.43
CA LEU A 610 -10.62 9.85 -33.24
C LEU A 610 -11.63 9.96 -32.10
N GLN A 611 -11.22 10.51 -30.97
CA GLN A 611 -12.14 10.66 -29.81
C GLN A 611 -13.23 11.71 -30.02
N ARG A 612 -13.02 12.63 -30.97
CA ARG A 612 -14.04 13.63 -31.34
C ARG A 612 -15.03 13.08 -32.38
N GLY A 613 -14.69 12.04 -33.08
CA GLY A 613 -15.54 11.27 -34.02
C GLY A 613 -15.69 11.87 -35.37
#